data_a10440c16604ed11c4a05c47157b154c
#
_entry.id   a10440c16604ed11c4a05c47157b154c
#
_cell.length_a   1.000
_cell.length_b   1.000
_cell.length_c   1.000
_cell.angle_alpha   90.00
_cell.angle_beta   90.00
_cell.angle_gamma   90.00
#
_symmetry.space_group_name_H-M   'P 1'
#
loop_
_entity.id
_entity.type
_entity.pdbx_description
1 polymer ?
#
loop_
_entity_poly.entity_id
_entity_poly.type
_entity_poly.pdbx_seq_one_letter_code
_entity_poly.pdbx_strand_id
1 'polypeptide(L)'
;MKAVSRVHITPHMHWDREWYFTTEASRILLVNNMEEILIRLEQDEEYKYYVLDGQTAVLEDYFAVVPDNRPRVKALVERGKLIIGPWYTQTDTTIVSGESIVRNLMYGMRDCMEFGEPMKIGYLPDSFGMSGQLPHIYNGFGITRTLFWRGCSERHGTDKTEFLWQSADGSEVTAQVLPLGYAIGKYLPEDEAGLRKRLDTWLTLLENASVRKEILLPNGHDQMPLQQNIFTVMDTLRKMYPQRKFVMSR
;
A
#
# COMPACT_ATOMS: atom_id res chain seq x y z
N MET A 1 10.05 -0.77 -31.12
CA MET A 1 8.76 -1.07 -30.41
C MET A 1 8.69 -0.15 -29.20
N LYS A 2 7.61 0.60 -28.98
CA LYS A 2 7.41 1.33 -27.71
C LYS A 2 7.35 0.28 -26.59
N ALA A 3 8.08 0.49 -25.50
CA ALA A 3 8.01 -0.38 -24.33
C ALA A 3 6.57 -0.43 -23.82
N VAL A 4 6.04 -1.62 -23.61
CA VAL A 4 4.70 -1.82 -23.03
C VAL A 4 4.79 -1.43 -21.58
N SER A 5 3.97 -0.47 -21.14
CA SER A 5 3.88 -0.12 -19.72
C SER A 5 3.12 -1.21 -18.95
N ARG A 6 3.57 -1.46 -17.71
CA ARG A 6 2.89 -2.37 -16.80
C ARG A 6 2.17 -1.57 -15.72
N VAL A 7 0.90 -1.89 -15.50
CA VAL A 7 0.06 -1.28 -14.47
C VAL A 7 -0.20 -2.30 -13.37
N HIS A 8 0.33 -2.03 -12.21
CA HIS A 8 0.21 -2.85 -11.01
C HIS A 8 -1.02 -2.42 -10.23
N ILE A 9 -2.07 -3.20 -10.27
CA ILE A 9 -3.25 -3.02 -9.43
C ILE A 9 -2.95 -3.68 -8.09
N THR A 10 -2.88 -2.88 -7.04
CA THR A 10 -2.57 -3.34 -5.69
C THR A 10 -3.77 -3.15 -4.79
N PRO A 11 -4.50 -4.25 -4.47
CA PRO A 11 -5.58 -4.19 -3.49
C PRO A 11 -5.04 -3.86 -2.11
N HIS A 12 -5.65 -2.87 -1.47
CA HIS A 12 -5.27 -2.44 -0.13
C HIS A 12 -6.43 -1.74 0.57
N MET A 13 -6.27 -1.42 1.83
CA MET A 13 -7.03 -0.40 2.54
C MET A 13 -6.06 0.53 3.26
N HIS A 14 -6.47 1.77 3.53
CA HIS A 14 -5.86 2.62 4.54
C HIS A 14 -6.72 2.58 5.80
N TRP A 15 -6.09 2.52 6.98
CA TRP A 15 -6.82 2.31 8.22
C TRP A 15 -6.49 3.38 9.26
N ASP A 16 -7.46 4.27 9.46
CA ASP A 16 -7.47 5.18 10.62
C ASP A 16 -8.32 4.56 11.72
N ARG A 17 -7.72 4.30 12.88
CA ARG A 17 -8.48 3.75 14.03
C ARG A 17 -9.58 4.70 14.47
N GLU A 18 -9.29 6.00 14.49
CA GLU A 18 -10.18 7.08 14.93
C GLU A 18 -10.07 8.27 13.97
N TRP A 19 -10.96 8.35 12.99
CA TRP A 19 -11.06 9.45 12.04
C TRP A 19 -12.53 9.76 11.72
N TYR A 20 -13.16 8.96 10.86
CA TYR A 20 -14.57 9.09 10.52
C TYR A 20 -15.48 8.48 11.60
N PHE A 21 -14.99 7.53 12.37
CA PHE A 21 -15.74 6.70 13.29
C PHE A 21 -15.07 6.64 14.67
N THR A 22 -15.82 6.26 15.70
CA THR A 22 -15.24 5.89 16.98
C THR A 22 -14.46 4.60 16.88
N THR A 23 -13.57 4.31 17.83
CA THR A 23 -12.79 3.06 17.87
C THR A 23 -13.67 1.82 17.71
N GLU A 24 -14.81 1.77 18.41
CA GLU A 24 -15.69 0.60 18.34
C GLU A 24 -16.40 0.46 16.99
N ALA A 25 -16.84 1.57 16.40
CA ALA A 25 -17.41 1.55 15.05
C ALA A 25 -16.37 1.14 14.01
N SER A 26 -15.13 1.63 14.13
CA SER A 26 -14.01 1.22 13.27
C SER A 26 -13.70 -0.27 13.41
N ARG A 27 -13.73 -0.83 14.64
CA ARG A 27 -13.52 -2.28 14.86
C ARG A 27 -14.58 -3.14 14.18
N ILE A 28 -15.85 -2.73 14.21
CA ILE A 28 -16.92 -3.44 13.48
C ILE A 28 -16.63 -3.47 11.99
N LEU A 29 -16.26 -2.35 11.40
CA LEU A 29 -15.89 -2.27 9.98
C LEU A 29 -14.64 -3.12 9.69
N LEU A 30 -13.63 -3.07 10.57
CA LEU A 30 -12.42 -3.85 10.43
C LEU A 30 -12.69 -5.35 10.40
N VAL A 31 -13.52 -5.85 11.32
CA VAL A 31 -13.88 -7.26 11.37
C VAL A 31 -14.55 -7.69 10.06
N ASN A 32 -15.52 -6.91 9.57
CA ASN A 32 -16.20 -7.20 8.31
C ASN A 32 -15.22 -7.21 7.12
N ASN A 33 -14.37 -6.19 7.01
CA ASN A 33 -13.39 -6.10 5.93
C ASN A 33 -12.38 -7.25 5.99
N MET A 34 -11.88 -7.58 7.18
CA MET A 34 -10.93 -8.68 7.37
C MET A 34 -11.53 -10.03 6.99
N GLU A 35 -12.78 -10.32 7.39
CA GLU A 35 -13.43 -11.57 7.00
C GLU A 35 -13.58 -11.68 5.47
N GLU A 36 -13.99 -10.62 4.80
CA GLU A 36 -14.05 -10.60 3.33
C GLU A 36 -12.67 -10.83 2.68
N ILE A 37 -11.63 -10.17 3.19
CA ILE A 37 -10.25 -10.31 2.69
C ILE A 37 -9.76 -11.74 2.89
N LEU A 38 -9.92 -12.31 4.08
CA LEU A 38 -9.46 -13.67 4.39
C LEU A 38 -10.17 -14.69 3.50
N ILE A 39 -11.50 -14.63 3.41
CA ILE A 39 -12.30 -15.53 2.56
C ILE A 39 -11.84 -15.41 1.10
N ARG A 40 -11.67 -14.20 0.59
CA ARG A 40 -11.26 -13.96 -0.79
C ARG A 40 -9.87 -14.53 -1.09
N LEU A 41 -8.91 -14.32 -0.20
CA LEU A 41 -7.53 -14.83 -0.36
C LEU A 41 -7.45 -16.37 -0.21
N GLU A 42 -8.35 -16.97 0.55
CA GLU A 42 -8.42 -18.41 0.76
C GLU A 42 -9.07 -19.15 -0.42
N GLN A 43 -10.16 -18.60 -0.96
CA GLN A 43 -11.04 -19.30 -1.90
C GLN A 43 -10.79 -18.94 -3.36
N ASP A 44 -10.23 -17.75 -3.64
CA ASP A 44 -10.02 -17.28 -4.99
C ASP A 44 -8.52 -17.32 -5.34
N GLU A 45 -8.13 -18.23 -6.23
CA GLU A 45 -6.74 -18.37 -6.65
C GLU A 45 -6.26 -17.22 -7.54
N GLU A 46 -7.17 -16.52 -8.23
CA GLU A 46 -6.82 -15.34 -9.04
C GLU A 46 -6.58 -14.12 -8.16
N TYR A 47 -7.23 -14.04 -6.98
CA TYR A 47 -7.02 -12.97 -6.01
C TYR A 47 -5.76 -13.24 -5.19
N LYS A 48 -4.62 -12.80 -5.73
CA LYS A 48 -3.29 -13.25 -5.28
C LYS A 48 -2.80 -12.55 -4.03
N TYR A 49 -3.12 -11.26 -3.89
CA TYR A 49 -2.47 -10.40 -2.90
C TYR A 49 -3.44 -9.40 -2.30
N TYR A 50 -3.21 -9.04 -1.03
CA TYR A 50 -3.81 -7.89 -0.37
C TYR A 50 -2.79 -7.23 0.55
N VAL A 51 -2.65 -5.91 0.49
CA VAL A 51 -1.78 -5.13 1.38
C VAL A 51 -2.61 -4.57 2.53
N LEU A 52 -2.30 -5.05 3.73
CA LEU A 52 -2.97 -4.63 4.95
C LEU A 52 -2.29 -3.39 5.53
N ASP A 53 -2.44 -2.26 4.91
CA ASP A 53 -2.03 -0.89 5.28
C ASP A 53 -0.62 -0.70 5.87
N GLY A 54 0.21 -1.73 5.98
CA GLY A 54 1.54 -1.61 6.56
C GLY A 54 1.59 -1.38 8.07
N GLN A 55 0.47 -1.52 8.81
CA GLN A 55 0.33 -1.30 10.25
C GLN A 55 -0.07 -2.59 10.98
N THR A 56 0.71 -3.02 11.98
CA THR A 56 0.36 -4.23 12.77
C THR A 56 -0.69 -3.97 13.84
N ALA A 57 -0.87 -2.71 14.29
CA ALA A 57 -1.94 -2.31 15.19
C ALA A 57 -3.34 -2.70 14.67
N VAL A 58 -3.52 -2.77 13.34
CA VAL A 58 -4.76 -3.24 12.71
C VAL A 58 -5.04 -4.70 13.07
N LEU A 59 -4.01 -5.54 13.12
CA LEU A 59 -4.14 -6.95 13.53
C LEU A 59 -4.45 -7.07 15.02
N GLU A 60 -3.86 -6.21 15.86
CA GLU A 60 -4.17 -6.17 17.29
C GLU A 60 -5.66 -5.87 17.52
N ASP A 61 -6.20 -4.85 16.86
CA ASP A 61 -7.62 -4.49 16.93
C ASP A 61 -8.53 -5.63 16.41
N TYR A 62 -8.14 -6.26 15.31
CA TYR A 62 -8.90 -7.39 14.76
C TYR A 62 -8.94 -8.58 15.72
N PHE A 63 -7.78 -8.97 16.26
CA PHE A 63 -7.71 -10.11 17.17
C PHE A 63 -8.24 -9.85 18.58
N ALA A 64 -8.43 -8.59 18.95
CA ALA A 64 -9.18 -8.27 20.17
C ALA A 64 -10.66 -8.71 20.08
N VAL A 65 -11.19 -8.84 18.86
CA VAL A 65 -12.57 -9.26 18.58
C VAL A 65 -12.63 -10.72 18.10
N VAL A 66 -11.73 -11.12 17.21
CA VAL A 66 -11.75 -12.45 16.55
C VAL A 66 -10.38 -13.14 16.72
N PRO A 67 -10.01 -13.53 17.95
CA PRO A 67 -8.69 -14.14 18.22
C PRO A 67 -8.49 -15.48 17.50
N ASP A 68 -9.55 -16.23 17.23
CA ASP A 68 -9.50 -17.55 16.59
C ASP A 68 -9.02 -17.51 15.14
N ASN A 69 -9.01 -16.34 14.50
CA ASN A 69 -8.53 -16.18 13.14
C ASN A 69 -7.00 -15.97 13.03
N ARG A 70 -6.25 -15.95 14.13
CA ARG A 70 -4.77 -15.87 14.08
C ARG A 70 -4.12 -16.92 13.16
N PRO A 71 -4.51 -18.21 13.19
CA PRO A 71 -3.93 -19.20 12.28
C PRO A 71 -4.23 -18.94 10.81
N ARG A 72 -5.42 -18.41 10.46
CA ARG A 72 -5.80 -18.07 9.09
C ARG A 72 -4.93 -16.93 8.57
N VAL A 73 -4.80 -15.85 9.35
CA VAL A 73 -3.94 -14.71 9.02
C VAL A 73 -2.50 -15.18 8.82
N LYS A 74 -1.97 -16.00 9.77
CA LYS A 74 -0.61 -16.53 9.67
C LYS A 74 -0.40 -17.32 8.38
N ALA A 75 -1.29 -18.25 8.07
CA ALA A 75 -1.19 -19.06 6.86
C ALA A 75 -1.16 -18.20 5.57
N LEU A 76 -1.94 -17.12 5.51
CA LEU A 76 -1.97 -16.22 4.36
C LEU A 76 -0.73 -15.34 4.26
N VAL A 77 -0.17 -14.89 5.40
CA VAL A 77 1.08 -14.13 5.44
C VAL A 77 2.25 -15.02 5.02
N GLU A 78 2.38 -16.23 5.57
CA GLU A 78 3.43 -17.20 5.21
C GLU A 78 3.39 -17.58 3.72
N ARG A 79 2.19 -17.65 3.14
CA ARG A 79 1.99 -17.88 1.69
C ARG A 79 2.25 -16.63 0.84
N GLY A 80 2.52 -15.49 1.46
CA GLY A 80 2.74 -14.20 0.79
C GLY A 80 1.50 -13.63 0.09
N LYS A 81 0.29 -14.06 0.47
CA LYS A 81 -0.99 -13.54 -0.04
C LYS A 81 -1.44 -12.30 0.74
N LEU A 82 -1.33 -12.30 2.06
CA LEU A 82 -1.61 -11.14 2.91
C LEU A 82 -0.29 -10.46 3.30
N ILE A 83 -0.15 -9.19 2.97
CA ILE A 83 1.06 -8.40 3.19
C ILE A 83 0.87 -7.51 4.41
N ILE A 84 1.75 -7.62 5.41
CA ILE A 84 1.66 -6.91 6.69
C ILE A 84 2.93 -6.13 7.02
N GLY A 85 2.84 -5.15 7.93
CA GLY A 85 3.95 -4.34 8.41
C GLY A 85 4.54 -3.40 7.36
N PRO A 86 5.66 -2.74 7.64
CA PRO A 86 6.60 -3.00 8.74
C PRO A 86 6.32 -2.21 10.02
N TRP A 87 5.37 -1.28 10.01
CA TRP A 87 5.07 -0.38 11.11
C TRP A 87 4.18 -1.05 12.16
N TYR A 88 4.28 -0.58 13.40
CA TYR A 88 3.22 -0.78 14.39
C TYR A 88 2.02 0.10 14.05
N THR A 89 2.27 1.43 13.91
CA THR A 89 1.31 2.38 13.33
C THR A 89 2.04 3.28 12.33
N GLN A 90 1.37 3.77 11.29
CA GLN A 90 1.91 4.84 10.46
C GLN A 90 2.05 6.13 11.28
N THR A 91 3.05 6.95 10.94
CA THR A 91 3.36 8.15 11.71
C THR A 91 3.75 9.31 10.80
N ASP A 92 3.42 10.54 11.23
CA ASP A 92 3.92 11.77 10.65
C ASP A 92 5.36 12.01 11.13
N THR A 93 6.32 11.63 10.33
CA THR A 93 7.73 11.51 10.72
C THR A 93 8.42 12.84 11.04
N THR A 94 7.78 13.96 10.74
CA THR A 94 8.30 15.31 11.01
C THR A 94 7.86 15.87 12.36
N ILE A 95 6.90 15.25 13.04
CA ILE A 95 6.36 15.74 14.32
C ILE A 95 6.65 14.80 15.50
N VAL A 96 7.12 13.59 15.25
CA VAL A 96 7.53 12.63 16.29
C VAL A 96 9.06 12.57 16.38
N SER A 97 9.59 12.10 17.53
CA SER A 97 11.03 11.93 17.70
C SER A 97 11.57 10.77 16.84
N GLY A 98 12.85 10.82 16.47
CA GLY A 98 13.51 9.72 15.77
C GLY A 98 13.45 8.41 16.56
N GLU A 99 13.58 8.47 17.89
CA GLU A 99 13.45 7.30 18.78
C GLU A 99 12.03 6.69 18.68
N SER A 100 10.99 7.50 18.58
CA SER A 100 9.62 7.01 18.38
C SER A 100 9.47 6.28 17.05
N ILE A 101 10.09 6.78 15.98
CA ILE A 101 10.10 6.12 14.66
C ILE A 101 10.79 4.78 14.74
N VAL A 102 11.98 4.72 15.37
CA VAL A 102 12.75 3.48 15.54
C VAL A 102 11.94 2.45 16.32
N ARG A 103 11.36 2.84 17.46
CA ARG A 103 10.54 1.92 18.29
C ARG A 103 9.29 1.44 17.56
N ASN A 104 8.64 2.32 16.82
CA ASN A 104 7.47 1.98 16.01
C ASN A 104 7.81 0.87 15.00
N LEU A 105 8.91 1.01 14.26
CA LEU A 105 9.39 -0.04 13.34
C LEU A 105 9.79 -1.32 14.09
N MET A 106 10.47 -1.20 15.24
CA MET A 106 10.84 -2.38 16.06
C MET A 106 9.60 -3.18 16.49
N TYR A 107 8.56 -2.50 16.98
CA TYR A 107 7.32 -3.16 17.39
C TYR A 107 6.62 -3.80 16.20
N GLY A 108 6.42 -3.04 15.12
CA GLY A 108 5.74 -3.56 13.92
C GLY A 108 6.45 -4.77 13.31
N MET A 109 7.78 -4.72 13.17
CA MET A 109 8.55 -5.86 12.65
C MET A 109 8.52 -7.07 13.60
N ARG A 110 8.59 -6.84 14.92
CA ARG A 110 8.46 -7.91 15.91
C ARG A 110 7.09 -8.58 15.83
N ASP A 111 6.01 -7.79 15.74
CA ASP A 111 4.66 -8.31 15.65
C ASP A 111 4.46 -9.13 14.36
N CYS A 112 5.04 -8.67 13.24
CA CYS A 112 5.01 -9.43 11.99
C CYS A 112 5.62 -10.84 12.15
N MET A 113 6.70 -10.98 12.93
CA MET A 113 7.41 -12.27 13.10
C MET A 113 6.53 -13.37 13.70
N GLU A 114 5.42 -13.03 14.35
CA GLU A 114 4.43 -14.02 14.80
C GLU A 114 3.70 -14.68 13.63
N PHE A 115 3.57 -13.96 12.52
CA PHE A 115 2.77 -14.36 11.35
C PHE A 115 3.63 -14.73 10.15
N GLY A 116 4.83 -14.16 10.02
CA GLY A 116 5.74 -14.38 8.90
C GLY A 116 6.66 -13.18 8.66
N GLU A 117 7.10 -13.00 7.41
CA GLU A 117 8.00 -11.91 7.05
C GLU A 117 7.24 -10.58 6.90
N PRO A 118 7.76 -9.48 7.47
CA PRO A 118 7.21 -8.15 7.25
C PRO A 118 7.46 -7.68 5.80
N MET A 119 6.58 -6.84 5.30
CA MET A 119 6.87 -6.06 4.10
C MET A 119 8.09 -5.16 4.35
N LYS A 120 9.17 -5.36 3.58
CA LYS A 120 10.40 -4.54 3.71
C LYS A 120 10.36 -3.31 2.82
N ILE A 121 9.30 -2.51 3.00
CA ILE A 121 9.10 -1.22 2.33
C ILE A 121 8.71 -0.20 3.41
N GLY A 122 9.37 0.94 3.44
CA GLY A 122 8.98 2.07 4.27
C GLY A 122 7.67 2.67 3.75
N TYR A 123 6.54 2.03 4.07
CA TYR A 123 5.23 2.32 3.53
C TYR A 123 4.50 3.36 4.36
N LEU A 124 4.38 4.57 3.84
CA LEU A 124 3.74 5.72 4.49
C LEU A 124 2.83 6.46 3.48
N PRO A 125 1.71 5.85 3.06
CA PRO A 125 0.89 6.36 1.97
C PRO A 125 0.16 7.66 2.30
N ASP A 126 -0.18 7.92 3.57
CA ASP A 126 -0.93 9.11 3.98
C ASP A 126 -0.20 10.04 4.96
N SER A 127 0.95 9.66 5.48
CA SER A 127 1.73 10.47 6.41
C SER A 127 2.07 11.85 5.86
N PHE A 128 2.00 12.89 6.71
CA PHE A 128 2.17 14.30 6.35
C PHE A 128 3.62 14.75 6.58
N GLY A 129 4.43 14.60 5.54
CA GLY A 129 5.84 14.96 5.57
C GLY A 129 6.77 13.80 5.90
N MET A 130 7.95 13.84 5.27
CA MET A 130 8.96 12.80 5.38
C MET A 130 10.24 13.38 5.97
N SER A 131 10.71 12.85 7.09
CA SER A 131 11.99 13.24 7.70
C SER A 131 13.16 12.83 6.80
N GLY A 132 14.11 13.72 6.60
CA GLY A 132 15.36 13.43 5.87
C GLY A 132 16.23 12.34 6.49
N GLN A 133 15.93 11.88 7.71
CA GLN A 133 16.60 10.77 8.39
C GLN A 133 16.00 9.40 8.08
N LEU A 134 14.87 9.33 7.38
CA LEU A 134 14.19 8.05 7.10
C LEU A 134 15.07 7.05 6.34
N PRO A 135 15.87 7.42 5.30
CA PRO A 135 16.76 6.45 4.65
C PRO A 135 17.75 5.80 5.62
N HIS A 136 18.33 6.58 6.54
CA HIS A 136 19.21 6.06 7.58
C HIS A 136 18.48 5.07 8.51
N ILE A 137 17.32 5.47 9.02
CA ILE A 137 16.50 4.62 9.89
C ILE A 137 16.09 3.33 9.17
N TYR A 138 15.61 3.44 7.94
CA TYR A 138 15.20 2.29 7.14
C TYR A 138 16.33 1.29 6.91
N ASN A 139 17.54 1.77 6.58
CA ASN A 139 18.70 0.91 6.39
C ASN A 139 19.03 0.13 7.66
N GLY A 140 18.87 0.71 8.86
CA GLY A 140 19.03 0.03 10.14
C GLY A 140 18.08 -1.16 10.33
N PHE A 141 16.95 -1.19 9.62
CA PHE A 141 15.98 -2.29 9.61
C PHE A 141 16.05 -3.18 8.35
N GLY A 142 17.05 -2.98 7.50
CA GLY A 142 17.17 -3.70 6.23
C GLY A 142 16.09 -3.33 5.21
N ILE A 143 15.48 -2.16 5.36
CA ILE A 143 14.51 -1.59 4.40
C ILE A 143 15.28 -0.71 3.41
N THR A 144 15.26 -1.07 2.14
CA THR A 144 15.99 -0.36 1.07
C THR A 144 15.06 0.34 0.07
N ARG A 145 13.75 0.29 0.32
CA ARG A 145 12.72 0.88 -0.52
C ARG A 145 11.70 1.59 0.33
N THR A 146 11.15 2.67 -0.19
CA THR A 146 10.06 3.40 0.48
C THR A 146 8.99 3.81 -0.51
N LEU A 147 7.76 3.90 -0.03
CA LEU A 147 6.60 4.37 -0.78
C LEU A 147 5.84 5.38 0.08
N PHE A 148 5.56 6.54 -0.49
CA PHE A 148 4.81 7.60 0.19
C PHE A 148 4.11 8.53 -0.82
N TRP A 149 3.21 9.36 -0.34
CA TRP A 149 2.48 10.33 -1.14
C TRP A 149 2.98 11.77 -0.91
N ARG A 150 2.96 12.23 0.34
CA ARG A 150 3.14 13.64 0.70
C ARG A 150 4.61 13.97 0.97
N GLY A 151 4.96 15.25 0.80
CA GLY A 151 6.28 15.75 1.16
C GLY A 151 7.34 15.73 0.04
N CYS A 152 6.96 15.35 -1.19
CA CYS A 152 7.85 15.43 -2.34
C CYS A 152 7.20 16.18 -3.49
N SER A 153 7.99 17.01 -4.18
CA SER A 153 7.58 17.76 -5.37
C SER A 153 8.81 18.10 -6.22
N GLU A 154 8.61 18.69 -7.38
CA GLU A 154 9.69 19.18 -8.26
C GLU A 154 10.74 20.06 -7.53
N ARG A 155 10.35 20.73 -6.44
CA ARG A 155 11.28 21.51 -5.59
C ARG A 155 12.37 20.66 -4.94
N HIS A 156 12.17 19.34 -4.87
CA HIS A 156 13.14 18.38 -4.33
C HIS A 156 14.01 17.73 -5.42
N GLY A 157 14.01 18.32 -6.63
CA GLY A 157 14.93 17.98 -7.70
C GLY A 157 14.49 16.88 -8.65
N THR A 158 13.23 16.39 -8.56
CA THR A 158 12.71 15.38 -9.48
C THR A 158 11.23 15.57 -9.79
N ASP A 159 10.87 15.28 -11.06
CA ASP A 159 9.49 15.15 -11.56
C ASP A 159 9.10 13.66 -11.74
N LYS A 160 9.98 12.75 -11.31
CA LYS A 160 9.79 11.29 -11.46
C LYS A 160 9.12 10.68 -10.24
N THR A 161 8.41 9.60 -10.49
CA THR A 161 7.78 8.82 -9.41
C THR A 161 8.79 7.96 -8.67
N GLU A 162 9.89 7.60 -9.32
CA GLU A 162 10.97 6.81 -8.71
C GLU A 162 12.28 7.61 -8.69
N PHE A 163 12.94 7.63 -7.54
CA PHE A 163 14.25 8.27 -7.38
C PHE A 163 15.05 7.64 -6.24
N LEU A 164 16.33 7.96 -6.20
CA LEU A 164 17.20 7.60 -5.09
C LEU A 164 17.12 8.71 -4.04
N TRP A 165 16.74 8.36 -2.82
CA TRP A 165 16.65 9.28 -1.70
C TRP A 165 17.78 9.01 -0.72
N GLN A 166 18.59 10.04 -0.44
CA GLN A 166 19.77 9.97 0.41
C GLN A 166 19.58 10.81 1.69
N SER A 167 19.95 10.25 2.83
CA SER A 167 20.11 10.95 4.10
C SER A 167 21.45 11.68 4.17
N ALA A 168 21.58 12.58 5.15
CA ALA A 168 22.80 13.37 5.37
C ALA A 168 24.06 12.54 5.70
N ASP A 169 23.87 11.32 6.23
CA ASP A 169 24.94 10.35 6.53
C ASP A 169 25.36 9.50 5.31
N GLY A 170 24.72 9.70 4.16
CA GLY A 170 24.97 8.91 2.96
C GLY A 170 24.11 7.64 2.81
N SER A 171 23.29 7.30 3.80
CA SER A 171 22.33 6.18 3.68
C SER A 171 21.32 6.43 2.57
N GLU A 172 20.99 5.41 1.77
CA GLU A 172 20.15 5.53 0.59
C GLU A 172 19.01 4.52 0.57
N VAL A 173 17.87 4.94 0.01
CA VAL A 173 16.74 4.07 -0.33
C VAL A 173 16.18 4.44 -1.71
N THR A 174 15.64 3.47 -2.42
CA THR A 174 14.83 3.75 -3.61
C THR A 174 13.45 4.21 -3.16
N ALA A 175 13.07 5.43 -3.52
CA ALA A 175 11.77 6.01 -3.21
C ALA A 175 10.80 5.86 -4.39
N GLN A 176 9.55 5.54 -4.06
CA GLN A 176 8.39 5.60 -4.95
C GLN A 176 7.41 6.63 -4.39
N VAL A 177 7.12 7.66 -5.14
CA VAL A 177 6.07 8.65 -4.79
C VAL A 177 4.77 8.30 -5.48
N LEU A 178 3.67 8.52 -4.77
CA LEU A 178 2.30 8.42 -5.28
C LEU A 178 1.78 9.83 -5.64
N PRO A 179 2.05 10.39 -6.82
CA PRO A 179 1.74 11.80 -7.11
C PRO A 179 0.23 12.09 -7.09
N LEU A 180 -0.59 11.07 -7.26
CA LEU A 180 -2.05 11.15 -7.24
C LEU A 180 -2.66 10.52 -5.96
N GLY A 181 -1.83 10.19 -4.97
CA GLY A 181 -2.23 9.53 -3.74
C GLY A 181 -2.52 8.04 -3.88
N TYR A 182 -2.95 7.43 -2.77
CA TYR A 182 -3.16 5.98 -2.66
C TYR A 182 -4.57 5.53 -3.06
N ALA A 183 -5.49 6.45 -3.42
CA ALA A 183 -6.89 6.13 -3.66
C ALA A 183 -7.31 6.21 -5.15
N ILE A 184 -6.36 6.29 -6.09
CA ILE A 184 -6.68 6.50 -7.51
C ILE A 184 -7.42 5.33 -8.14
N GLY A 185 -7.21 4.12 -7.66
CA GLY A 185 -7.89 2.91 -8.11
C GLY A 185 -9.09 2.48 -7.27
N LYS A 186 -9.59 3.34 -6.34
CA LYS A 186 -10.77 3.01 -5.52
C LYS A 186 -12.04 2.94 -6.35
N TYR A 187 -12.91 1.97 -6.07
CA TYR A 187 -14.24 1.84 -6.69
C TYR A 187 -14.22 2.04 -8.21
N LEU A 188 -13.32 1.35 -8.90
CA LEU A 188 -13.24 1.43 -10.36
C LEU A 188 -14.54 0.92 -10.99
N PRO A 189 -15.20 1.67 -11.89
CA PRO A 189 -16.40 1.23 -12.56
C PRO A 189 -16.10 0.08 -13.53
N GLU A 190 -17.12 -0.72 -13.89
CA GLU A 190 -16.97 -1.80 -14.86
C GLU A 190 -17.07 -1.32 -16.31
N ASP A 191 -17.80 -0.23 -16.53
CA ASP A 191 -18.05 0.30 -17.85
C ASP A 191 -16.88 1.10 -18.42
N GLU A 192 -16.69 1.00 -19.73
CA GLU A 192 -15.56 1.65 -20.42
C GLU A 192 -15.58 3.16 -20.32
N ALA A 193 -16.75 3.80 -20.36
CA ALA A 193 -16.87 5.26 -20.32
C ALA A 193 -16.44 5.79 -18.94
N GLY A 194 -16.88 5.16 -17.88
CA GLY A 194 -16.48 5.47 -16.51
C GLY A 194 -14.99 5.26 -16.29
N LEU A 195 -14.43 4.14 -16.75
CA LEU A 195 -13.00 3.85 -16.66
C LEU A 195 -12.17 4.87 -17.43
N ARG A 196 -12.57 5.21 -18.64
CA ARG A 196 -11.90 6.22 -19.48
C ARG A 196 -11.89 7.58 -18.79
N LYS A 197 -13.05 8.04 -18.34
CA LYS A 197 -13.18 9.32 -17.60
C LYS A 197 -12.26 9.36 -16.38
N ARG A 198 -12.07 8.22 -15.72
CA ARG A 198 -11.32 8.14 -14.48
C ARG A 198 -9.81 7.99 -14.69
N LEU A 199 -9.38 7.20 -15.68
CA LEU A 199 -8.00 6.72 -15.76
C LEU A 199 -7.19 7.28 -16.94
N ASP A 200 -7.78 7.76 -18.05
CA ASP A 200 -7.03 8.19 -19.23
C ASP A 200 -5.93 9.21 -18.89
N THR A 201 -6.31 10.29 -18.22
CA THR A 201 -5.38 11.35 -17.83
C THR A 201 -4.35 10.85 -16.82
N TRP A 202 -4.79 10.07 -15.82
CA TRP A 202 -3.92 9.60 -14.74
C TRP A 202 -2.89 8.57 -15.22
N LEU A 203 -3.32 7.61 -16.03
CA LEU A 203 -2.38 6.64 -16.59
C LEU A 203 -1.33 7.32 -17.48
N THR A 204 -1.73 8.30 -18.28
CA THR A 204 -0.80 9.07 -19.12
C THR A 204 0.19 9.87 -18.27
N LEU A 205 -0.28 10.52 -17.22
CA LEU A 205 0.56 11.27 -16.28
C LEU A 205 1.58 10.33 -15.62
N LEU A 206 1.12 9.22 -15.07
CA LEU A 206 1.98 8.25 -14.38
C LEU A 206 3.00 7.61 -15.33
N GLU A 207 2.62 7.30 -16.59
CA GLU A 207 3.54 6.80 -17.61
C GLU A 207 4.67 7.80 -17.93
N ASN A 208 4.37 9.08 -17.96
CA ASN A 208 5.36 10.12 -18.23
C ASN A 208 6.28 10.38 -17.03
N ALA A 209 5.74 10.25 -15.83
CA ALA A 209 6.50 10.40 -14.59
C ALA A 209 7.33 9.17 -14.23
N SER A 210 6.91 7.96 -14.63
CA SER A 210 7.63 6.72 -14.29
C SER A 210 8.91 6.56 -15.13
N VAL A 211 10.02 6.26 -14.45
CA VAL A 211 11.31 5.98 -15.05
C VAL A 211 11.30 4.63 -15.78
N ARG A 212 10.64 3.63 -15.18
CA ARG A 212 10.68 2.22 -15.65
C ARG A 212 9.46 1.79 -16.45
N LYS A 213 8.47 2.66 -16.63
CA LYS A 213 7.15 2.34 -17.20
C LYS A 213 6.40 1.27 -16.36
N GLU A 214 6.70 1.21 -15.09
CA GLU A 214 5.96 0.46 -14.08
C GLU A 214 5.07 1.46 -13.33
N ILE A 215 3.76 1.26 -13.37
CA ILE A 215 2.77 2.19 -12.82
C ILE A 215 2.06 1.51 -11.67
N LEU A 216 2.03 2.15 -10.50
CA LEU A 216 1.24 1.69 -9.38
C LEU A 216 -0.17 2.29 -9.46
N LEU A 217 -1.18 1.44 -9.42
CA LEU A 217 -2.60 1.79 -9.34
C LEU A 217 -3.18 1.19 -8.04
N PRO A 218 -3.07 1.88 -6.90
CA PRO A 218 -3.60 1.38 -5.63
C PRO A 218 -5.13 1.26 -5.71
N ASN A 219 -5.65 0.07 -5.42
CA ASN A 219 -7.07 -0.25 -5.46
C ASN A 219 -7.62 -0.38 -4.04
N GLY A 220 -7.84 0.74 -3.40
CA GLY A 220 -8.31 0.85 -2.04
C GLY A 220 -8.49 2.30 -1.62
N HIS A 221 -8.94 2.51 -0.39
CA HIS A 221 -9.14 3.82 0.24
C HIS A 221 -9.31 3.62 1.75
N ASP A 222 -9.54 4.72 2.48
CA ASP A 222 -9.83 4.74 3.90
C ASP A 222 -10.97 3.79 4.24
N GLN A 223 -10.67 2.80 5.07
CA GLN A 223 -11.63 1.83 5.59
C GLN A 223 -12.49 1.12 4.52
N MET A 224 -12.05 1.19 3.25
CA MET A 224 -12.76 0.61 2.12
C MET A 224 -12.72 -0.92 2.16
N PRO A 225 -13.88 -1.61 2.02
CA PRO A 225 -13.90 -3.05 1.74
C PRO A 225 -13.23 -3.35 0.40
N LEU A 226 -12.77 -4.57 0.20
CA LEU A 226 -12.18 -4.98 -1.06
C LEU A 226 -13.17 -4.84 -2.23
N GLN A 227 -12.66 -4.50 -3.42
CA GLN A 227 -13.49 -4.38 -4.61
C GLN A 227 -13.81 -5.77 -5.17
N GLN A 228 -15.08 -6.21 -5.05
CA GLN A 228 -15.51 -7.56 -5.42
C GLN A 228 -15.35 -7.86 -6.90
N ASN A 229 -15.67 -6.90 -7.77
CA ASN A 229 -15.68 -7.02 -9.24
C ASN A 229 -14.34 -6.68 -9.91
N ILE A 230 -13.23 -6.69 -9.18
CA ILE A 230 -11.93 -6.20 -9.69
C ILE A 230 -11.46 -6.95 -10.93
N PHE A 231 -11.74 -8.24 -11.11
CA PHE A 231 -11.35 -8.98 -12.30
C PHE A 231 -12.14 -8.57 -13.52
N THR A 232 -13.46 -8.34 -13.40
CA THR A 232 -14.29 -7.77 -14.48
C THR A 232 -13.72 -6.42 -14.94
N VAL A 233 -13.35 -5.57 -13.98
CA VAL A 233 -12.70 -4.28 -14.26
C VAL A 233 -11.36 -4.48 -14.96
N MET A 234 -10.52 -5.39 -14.49
CA MET A 234 -9.22 -5.69 -15.12
C MET A 234 -9.37 -6.19 -16.56
N ASP A 235 -10.38 -7.01 -16.83
CA ASP A 235 -10.66 -7.50 -18.18
C ASP A 235 -11.13 -6.39 -19.12
N THR A 236 -11.96 -5.49 -18.63
CA THR A 236 -12.36 -4.27 -19.35
C THR A 236 -11.13 -3.39 -19.63
N LEU A 237 -10.27 -3.14 -18.65
CA LEU A 237 -9.04 -2.37 -18.82
C LEU A 237 -8.08 -3.00 -19.85
N ARG A 238 -7.92 -4.32 -19.84
CA ARG A 238 -7.07 -5.04 -20.82
C ARG A 238 -7.59 -4.86 -22.25
N LYS A 239 -8.90 -4.86 -22.44
CA LYS A 239 -9.53 -4.61 -23.75
C LYS A 239 -9.36 -3.16 -24.21
N MET A 240 -9.59 -2.19 -23.28
CA MET A 240 -9.49 -0.76 -23.58
C MET A 240 -8.06 -0.31 -23.88
N TYR A 241 -7.06 -0.90 -23.21
CA TYR A 241 -5.67 -0.46 -23.27
C TYR A 241 -4.72 -1.60 -23.65
N PRO A 242 -4.82 -2.16 -24.88
CA PRO A 242 -4.01 -3.32 -25.30
C PRO A 242 -2.50 -3.05 -25.29
N GLN A 243 -2.09 -1.77 -25.25
CA GLN A 243 -0.69 -1.33 -25.13
C GLN A 243 -0.17 -1.35 -23.69
N ARG A 244 -1.02 -1.67 -22.70
CA ARG A 244 -0.69 -1.74 -21.28
C ARG A 244 -0.93 -3.13 -20.73
N LYS A 245 -0.07 -3.59 -19.83
CA LYS A 245 -0.24 -4.87 -19.14
C LYS A 245 -0.76 -4.64 -17.72
N PHE A 246 -2.04 -4.95 -17.48
CA PHE A 246 -2.64 -4.88 -16.14
C PHE A 246 -2.41 -6.18 -15.38
N VAL A 247 -1.83 -6.08 -14.19
CA VAL A 247 -1.54 -7.21 -13.32
C VAL A 247 -1.92 -6.90 -11.87
N MET A 248 -2.43 -7.88 -11.14
CA MET A 248 -2.56 -7.76 -9.69
C MET A 248 -1.18 -7.94 -9.06
N SER A 249 -0.82 -7.07 -8.13
CA SER A 249 0.51 -7.02 -7.51
C SER A 249 0.44 -6.68 -6.02
N ARG A 250 1.60 -6.76 -5.39
CA ARG A 250 1.84 -6.40 -3.99
C ARG A 250 3.06 -5.50 -3.88
#